data_b9a9878560b6aa1c5441d8807c382363
#
_entry.id   b9a9878560b6aa1c5441d8807c382363
#
_cell.length_a   1.000
_cell.length_b   1.000
_cell.length_c   1.000
_cell.angle_alpha   90.00
_cell.angle_beta   90.00
_cell.angle_gamma   90.00
#
_symmetry.space_group_name_H-M   'P 1'
#
loop_
_entity.id
_entity.type
_entity.pdbx_description
1 polymer ?
#
loop_
_entity_poly.entity_id
_entity_poly.type
_entity_poly.pdbx_seq_one_letter_code
_entity_poly.pdbx_strand_id
1 'polypeptide(L)'
;SIRSLPLQPDGEARWRLPAGEYWGQFRIEESLMLRCEAGAVINAEGEGNALTIAAPNVTVQGCTLTNWGSNLTKLNAAVFIQREASHAKVQANRMQGPASGIWVDGTSNVSLLDNVIEGELRLRSQDRGNGIHLYAVHGARVIGNRVRHARDGIYIDTSNGNSLEGNQLEDLRYGIHYMFSNDNRVIGNLTRRTRTGYALMQSRKLTVIGNRSEQDQNYGILMNYITYSTLRDNLVTEVRDGGAGEGMISGSEGKALFIYNSLFNRIEHNRFERSALGIHLTAGSEDNLISDNAFINNRQQVKYVASRRQEWSVAGRGNYWSDYLGWDRNNDGLGEVAYEPNDNVDRLLWRYPQVRLLMNSPGIEVLRWAQRAFPIIKSPGVQDSYPLMQPPAIAPHPQENPS
;
A
#
# COMPACT_ATOMS: atom_id res chain seq x y z
N SER A 1 -6.65 -36.04 6.02
CA SER A 1 -5.47 -36.09 5.14
C SER A 1 -5.85 -35.78 3.70
N ILE A 2 -4.99 -35.14 2.94
CA ILE A 2 -5.18 -34.93 1.51
C ILE A 2 -5.34 -36.25 0.74
N ARG A 3 -4.78 -37.33 1.27
CA ARG A 3 -4.84 -38.67 0.68
C ARG A 3 -6.25 -39.30 0.68
N SER A 4 -7.22 -38.73 1.40
CA SER A 4 -8.61 -39.19 1.33
C SER A 4 -9.33 -38.71 0.07
N LEU A 5 -8.76 -37.78 -0.69
CA LEU A 5 -9.27 -37.33 -1.97
C LEU A 5 -8.95 -38.34 -3.09
N PRO A 6 -9.75 -38.41 -4.16
CA PRO A 6 -9.52 -39.32 -5.28
C PRO A 6 -8.39 -38.83 -6.19
N LEU A 7 -7.20 -38.69 -5.63
CA LEU A 7 -6.03 -38.18 -6.31
C LEU A 7 -5.53 -39.18 -7.35
N GLN A 8 -5.25 -38.68 -8.55
CA GLN A 8 -4.66 -39.45 -9.64
C GLN A 8 -3.16 -39.12 -9.75
N PRO A 9 -2.29 -40.12 -9.88
CA PRO A 9 -0.85 -39.89 -10.12
C PRO A 9 -0.62 -39.07 -11.40
N ASP A 10 0.27 -38.07 -11.34
CA ASP A 10 0.65 -37.19 -12.46
C ASP A 10 2.19 -37.04 -12.56
N GLY A 11 2.92 -38.05 -12.11
CA GLY A 11 4.37 -38.09 -12.03
C GLY A 11 4.89 -38.37 -10.62
N GLU A 12 6.21 -38.33 -10.45
CA GLU A 12 6.82 -38.49 -9.14
C GLU A 12 6.44 -37.38 -8.18
N ALA A 13 5.86 -37.70 -7.04
CA ALA A 13 5.31 -36.80 -6.04
C ALA A 13 4.31 -35.78 -6.58
N ARG A 14 3.71 -36.03 -7.73
CA ARG A 14 2.69 -35.17 -8.38
C ARG A 14 1.35 -35.85 -8.40
N TRP A 15 0.33 -35.12 -8.00
CA TRP A 15 -1.04 -35.61 -7.88
C TRP A 15 -2.01 -34.64 -8.51
N ARG A 16 -2.93 -35.18 -9.27
CA ARG A 16 -4.01 -34.44 -9.92
C ARG A 16 -5.32 -34.72 -9.20
N LEU A 17 -6.04 -33.64 -8.85
CA LEU A 17 -7.40 -33.73 -8.34
C LEU A 17 -8.37 -33.53 -9.51
N PRO A 18 -9.18 -34.52 -9.88
CA PRO A 18 -10.15 -34.39 -10.97
C PRO A 18 -11.20 -33.31 -10.72
N ALA A 19 -11.90 -32.89 -11.74
CA ALA A 19 -13.07 -32.03 -11.61
C ALA A 19 -14.14 -32.67 -10.71
N GLY A 20 -14.75 -31.89 -9.83
CA GLY A 20 -15.73 -32.33 -8.85
C GLY A 20 -15.74 -31.46 -7.60
N GLU A 21 -16.72 -31.69 -6.73
CA GLU A 21 -16.83 -31.02 -5.45
C GLU A 21 -16.41 -31.95 -4.31
N TYR A 22 -15.48 -31.50 -3.49
CA TYR A 22 -14.85 -32.24 -2.40
C TYR A 22 -15.11 -31.53 -1.09
N TRP A 23 -15.78 -32.19 -0.17
CA TRP A 23 -16.25 -31.62 1.10
C TRP A 23 -15.31 -31.99 2.24
N GLY A 24 -15.00 -30.98 3.08
CA GLY A 24 -14.19 -31.14 4.27
C GLY A 24 -12.91 -30.30 4.27
N GLN A 25 -12.12 -30.48 5.33
CA GLN A 25 -10.84 -29.84 5.55
C GLN A 25 -9.72 -30.82 5.28
N PHE A 26 -8.73 -30.46 4.47
CA PHE A 26 -7.67 -31.35 4.07
C PHE A 26 -6.30 -30.86 4.54
N ARG A 27 -5.42 -31.80 4.93
CA ARG A 27 -4.09 -31.52 5.41
C ARG A 27 -3.05 -32.24 4.54
N ILE A 28 -1.98 -31.52 4.17
CA ILE A 28 -0.87 -31.99 3.36
C ILE A 28 0.34 -32.11 4.30
N GLU A 29 0.78 -33.34 4.58
CA GLU A 29 1.83 -33.66 5.56
C GLU A 29 3.10 -34.25 4.92
N GLU A 30 3.17 -34.24 3.61
CA GLU A 30 4.31 -34.72 2.84
C GLU A 30 4.60 -33.80 1.65
N SER A 31 5.85 -33.77 1.22
CA SER A 31 6.25 -32.99 0.06
C SER A 31 5.58 -33.53 -1.21
N LEU A 32 4.70 -32.76 -1.80
CA LEU A 32 4.00 -33.14 -3.03
C LEU A 32 3.55 -31.90 -3.83
N MET A 33 3.23 -32.15 -5.08
CA MET A 33 2.51 -31.20 -5.93
C MET A 33 1.07 -31.64 -6.11
N LEU A 34 0.14 -30.83 -5.64
CA LEU A 34 -1.29 -30.97 -5.89
C LEU A 34 -1.70 -30.05 -7.03
N ARG A 35 -2.13 -30.62 -8.13
CA ARG A 35 -2.71 -29.89 -9.26
C ARG A 35 -4.21 -30.19 -9.35
N CYS A 36 -5.03 -29.16 -9.27
CA CYS A 36 -6.46 -29.32 -9.48
C CYS A 36 -6.83 -29.15 -10.95
N GLU A 37 -7.72 -29.97 -11.47
CA GLU A 37 -8.33 -29.77 -12.77
C GLU A 37 -9.34 -28.62 -12.74
N ALA A 38 -9.63 -28.04 -13.89
CA ALA A 38 -10.69 -27.05 -14.01
C ALA A 38 -12.02 -27.65 -13.52
N GLY A 39 -12.68 -26.97 -12.58
CA GLY A 39 -13.90 -27.47 -11.95
C GLY A 39 -13.69 -28.33 -10.70
N ALA A 40 -12.46 -28.54 -10.25
CA ALA A 40 -12.20 -29.12 -8.94
C ALA A 40 -12.40 -28.06 -7.84
N VAL A 41 -13.36 -28.30 -6.95
CA VAL A 41 -13.74 -27.40 -5.85
C VAL A 41 -13.57 -28.10 -4.52
N ILE A 42 -12.81 -27.50 -3.62
CA ILE A 42 -12.71 -27.92 -2.21
C ILE A 42 -13.60 -26.99 -1.39
N ASN A 43 -14.65 -27.57 -0.79
CA ASN A 43 -15.62 -26.87 0.05
C ASN A 43 -15.41 -27.29 1.50
N ALA A 44 -14.99 -26.35 2.35
CA ALA A 44 -14.62 -26.66 3.74
C ALA A 44 -15.82 -26.69 4.72
N GLU A 45 -17.05 -26.71 4.22
CA GLU A 45 -18.28 -26.90 5.02
C GLU A 45 -18.53 -25.80 6.07
N GLY A 46 -17.93 -24.62 5.92
CA GLY A 46 -18.06 -23.50 6.85
C GLY A 46 -17.16 -23.59 8.08
N GLU A 47 -16.22 -24.54 8.10
CA GLU A 47 -15.36 -24.79 9.25
C GLU A 47 -13.87 -24.84 8.90
N GLY A 48 -13.03 -24.49 9.87
CA GLY A 48 -11.58 -24.64 9.82
C GLY A 48 -10.90 -24.03 8.60
N ASN A 49 -9.87 -24.67 8.12
CA ASN A 49 -9.12 -24.32 6.92
C ASN A 49 -9.47 -25.28 5.79
N ALA A 50 -9.65 -24.78 4.56
CA ALA A 50 -9.90 -25.71 3.45
C ALA A 50 -8.68 -26.59 3.18
N LEU A 51 -7.48 -25.99 3.14
CA LEU A 51 -6.21 -26.71 3.05
C LEU A 51 -5.24 -26.23 4.15
N THR A 52 -4.61 -27.18 4.82
CA THR A 52 -3.47 -26.91 5.72
C THR A 52 -2.21 -27.55 5.15
N ILE A 53 -1.19 -26.76 4.88
CA ILE A 53 0.12 -27.23 4.41
C ILE A 53 1.05 -27.35 5.61
N ALA A 54 1.52 -28.56 5.89
CA ALA A 54 2.32 -28.91 7.07
C ALA A 54 3.63 -29.65 6.72
N ALA A 55 4.04 -29.58 5.46
CA ALA A 55 5.30 -30.17 5.00
C ALA A 55 6.05 -29.20 4.08
N PRO A 56 7.37 -29.26 4.00
CA PRO A 56 8.13 -28.43 3.09
C PRO A 56 7.93 -28.83 1.62
N ASN A 57 8.26 -27.91 0.71
CA ASN A 57 8.24 -28.15 -0.75
C ASN A 57 6.89 -28.62 -1.31
N VAL A 58 5.80 -28.24 -0.68
CA VAL A 58 4.44 -28.51 -1.19
C VAL A 58 4.07 -27.46 -2.22
N THR A 59 3.51 -27.91 -3.35
CA THR A 59 2.88 -27.02 -4.33
C THR A 59 1.38 -27.30 -4.43
N VAL A 60 0.56 -26.25 -4.35
CA VAL A 60 -0.90 -26.29 -4.58
C VAL A 60 -1.21 -25.36 -5.74
N GLN A 61 -1.78 -25.92 -6.81
CA GLN A 61 -1.99 -25.19 -8.05
C GLN A 61 -3.37 -25.44 -8.65
N GLY A 62 -4.04 -24.35 -9.09
CA GLY A 62 -5.24 -24.39 -9.90
C GLY A 62 -6.50 -24.80 -9.15
N CYS A 63 -6.51 -24.84 -7.84
CA CYS A 63 -7.64 -25.25 -7.02
C CYS A 63 -8.63 -24.09 -6.81
N THR A 64 -9.91 -24.44 -6.73
CA THR A 64 -10.97 -23.55 -6.23
C THR A 64 -11.28 -23.94 -4.78
N LEU A 65 -11.14 -23.00 -3.86
CA LEU A 65 -11.36 -23.19 -2.42
C LEU A 65 -12.52 -22.31 -1.98
N THR A 66 -13.50 -22.90 -1.29
CA THR A 66 -14.70 -22.19 -0.85
C THR A 66 -15.11 -22.56 0.56
N ASN A 67 -15.92 -21.70 1.17
CA ASN A 67 -16.68 -21.99 2.38
C ASN A 67 -15.82 -22.53 3.55
N TRP A 68 -14.66 -21.92 3.78
CA TRP A 68 -13.88 -22.19 5.00
C TRP A 68 -14.44 -21.42 6.20
N GLY A 69 -13.97 -21.72 7.40
CA GLY A 69 -14.47 -21.13 8.63
C GLY A 69 -14.28 -19.61 8.69
N SER A 70 -15.12 -18.96 9.49
CA SER A 70 -15.14 -17.51 9.68
C SER A 70 -14.43 -17.03 10.95
N ASN A 71 -13.83 -17.94 11.73
CA ASN A 71 -13.24 -17.60 13.02
C ASN A 71 -11.85 -16.99 12.86
N LEU A 72 -11.75 -15.66 13.02
CA LEU A 72 -10.50 -14.93 12.89
C LEU A 72 -9.52 -15.22 14.04
N THR A 73 -10.02 -15.54 15.23
CA THR A 73 -9.18 -15.88 16.39
C THR A 73 -8.49 -17.24 16.20
N LYS A 74 -9.18 -18.18 15.54
CA LYS A 74 -8.61 -19.47 15.17
C LYS A 74 -7.78 -19.41 13.87
N LEU A 75 -7.62 -18.24 13.29
CA LEU A 75 -6.86 -17.98 12.06
C LEU A 75 -7.39 -18.77 10.86
N ASN A 76 -8.70 -18.95 10.76
CA ASN A 76 -9.28 -19.70 9.65
C ASN A 76 -8.88 -19.08 8.28
N ALA A 77 -8.52 -19.94 7.34
CA ALA A 77 -8.06 -19.55 6.02
C ALA A 77 -8.43 -20.59 4.95
N ALA A 78 -8.51 -20.14 3.69
CA ALA A 78 -8.61 -21.09 2.58
C ALA A 78 -7.35 -21.96 2.54
N VAL A 79 -6.16 -21.37 2.62
CA VAL A 79 -4.88 -22.08 2.75
C VAL A 79 -4.15 -21.59 3.99
N PHE A 80 -3.89 -22.49 4.90
CA PHE A 80 -3.07 -22.23 6.09
C PHE A 80 -1.70 -22.92 5.91
N ILE A 81 -0.63 -22.12 5.90
CA ILE A 81 0.75 -22.60 5.73
C ILE A 81 1.44 -22.59 7.08
N GLN A 82 1.75 -23.76 7.61
CA GLN A 82 2.37 -23.94 8.93
C GLN A 82 3.88 -23.73 8.90
N ARG A 83 4.46 -23.62 10.09
CA ARG A 83 5.89 -23.36 10.31
C ARG A 83 6.81 -24.37 9.61
N GLU A 84 6.41 -25.61 9.52
CA GLU A 84 7.16 -26.69 8.89
C GLU A 84 7.17 -26.61 7.36
N ALA A 85 6.28 -25.82 6.78
CA ALA A 85 6.01 -25.77 5.34
C ALA A 85 6.91 -24.76 4.60
N SER A 86 8.21 -24.79 4.84
CA SER A 86 9.14 -23.98 4.07
C SER A 86 9.10 -24.32 2.58
N HIS A 87 9.36 -23.32 1.73
CA HIS A 87 9.33 -23.47 0.27
C HIS A 87 7.96 -23.92 -0.29
N ALA A 88 6.87 -23.74 0.47
CA ALA A 88 5.53 -23.98 -0.05
C ALA A 88 5.21 -23.02 -1.19
N LYS A 89 4.53 -23.52 -2.22
CA LYS A 89 4.09 -22.76 -3.37
C LYS A 89 2.57 -22.87 -3.53
N VAL A 90 1.89 -21.74 -3.52
CA VAL A 90 0.44 -21.65 -3.72
C VAL A 90 0.21 -20.77 -4.97
N GLN A 91 -0.20 -21.39 -6.07
CA GLN A 91 -0.21 -20.74 -7.37
C GLN A 91 -1.52 -20.90 -8.12
N ALA A 92 -2.00 -19.81 -8.73
CA ALA A 92 -3.15 -19.82 -9.64
C ALA A 92 -4.42 -20.46 -9.05
N ASN A 93 -4.63 -20.31 -7.74
CA ASN A 93 -5.82 -20.80 -7.06
C ASN A 93 -6.88 -19.69 -6.99
N ARG A 94 -8.14 -20.09 -6.91
CA ARG A 94 -9.27 -19.19 -6.68
C ARG A 94 -9.86 -19.47 -5.29
N MET A 95 -10.04 -18.43 -4.51
CA MET A 95 -10.50 -18.51 -3.13
C MET A 95 -11.63 -17.50 -2.91
N GLN A 96 -12.74 -17.96 -2.33
CA GLN A 96 -13.85 -17.08 -1.95
C GLN A 96 -14.41 -17.49 -0.60
N GLY A 97 -14.38 -16.60 0.39
CA GLY A 97 -14.87 -16.92 1.73
C GLY A 97 -14.65 -15.82 2.78
N PRO A 98 -15.04 -16.09 4.04
CA PRO A 98 -15.22 -15.05 5.06
C PRO A 98 -13.93 -14.63 5.78
N ALA A 99 -13.05 -15.59 6.10
CA ALA A 99 -11.81 -15.34 6.82
C ALA A 99 -10.64 -15.16 5.85
N SER A 100 -9.41 -15.43 6.27
CA SER A 100 -8.23 -15.16 5.44
C SER A 100 -8.19 -16.04 4.18
N GLY A 101 -7.71 -15.50 3.07
CA GLY A 101 -7.44 -16.31 1.88
C GLY A 101 -6.25 -17.22 2.11
N ILE A 102 -5.06 -16.64 2.35
CA ILE A 102 -3.83 -17.39 2.67
C ILE A 102 -3.25 -16.83 3.97
N TRP A 103 -3.05 -17.70 4.95
CA TRP A 103 -2.33 -17.41 6.18
C TRP A 103 -1.01 -18.15 6.19
N VAL A 104 0.09 -17.43 6.37
CA VAL A 104 1.44 -18.03 6.48
C VAL A 104 1.96 -17.78 7.89
N ASP A 105 2.25 -18.85 8.61
CA ASP A 105 2.65 -18.81 10.02
C ASP A 105 4.09 -19.27 10.24
N GLY A 106 4.99 -18.33 10.44
CA GLY A 106 6.34 -18.56 10.97
C GLY A 106 7.27 -19.42 10.10
N THR A 107 7.10 -19.42 8.79
CA THR A 107 7.91 -20.19 7.85
C THR A 107 8.74 -19.30 6.92
N SER A 108 9.44 -19.89 5.96
CA SER A 108 10.32 -19.17 5.05
C SER A 108 10.20 -19.60 3.59
N ASN A 109 10.59 -18.70 2.68
CA ASN A 109 10.74 -18.96 1.25
C ASN A 109 9.48 -19.48 0.56
N VAL A 110 8.31 -19.08 1.03
CA VAL A 110 7.04 -19.40 0.38
C VAL A 110 6.85 -18.56 -0.88
N SER A 111 6.16 -19.11 -1.86
CA SER A 111 5.77 -18.41 -3.09
C SER A 111 4.26 -18.43 -3.24
N LEU A 112 3.65 -17.24 -3.22
CA LEU A 112 2.21 -17.04 -3.38
C LEU A 112 2.00 -16.29 -4.70
N LEU A 113 1.62 -17.02 -5.76
CA LEU A 113 1.69 -16.53 -7.12
C LEU A 113 0.32 -16.59 -7.82
N ASP A 114 -0.09 -15.49 -8.43
CA ASP A 114 -1.26 -15.41 -9.34
C ASP A 114 -2.57 -15.96 -8.75
N ASN A 115 -2.75 -15.89 -7.43
CA ASN A 115 -3.99 -16.32 -6.80
C ASN A 115 -5.05 -15.22 -6.90
N VAL A 116 -6.31 -15.63 -7.00
CA VAL A 116 -7.48 -14.75 -6.96
C VAL A 116 -8.22 -14.99 -5.66
N ILE A 117 -8.31 -13.96 -4.83
CA ILE A 117 -8.90 -14.04 -3.49
C ILE A 117 -10.03 -13.03 -3.38
N GLU A 118 -11.19 -13.50 -3.01
CA GLU A 118 -12.38 -12.69 -2.81
C GLU A 118 -12.96 -12.91 -1.42
N GLY A 119 -13.14 -11.81 -0.67
CA GLY A 119 -13.78 -11.83 0.64
C GLY A 119 -15.29 -11.91 0.56
N GLU A 120 -15.94 -12.05 1.70
CA GLU A 120 -17.40 -12.15 1.82
C GLU A 120 -18.04 -10.77 2.00
N LEU A 121 -18.68 -10.26 0.96
CA LEU A 121 -19.32 -8.93 0.97
C LEU A 121 -20.46 -8.78 1.98
N ARG A 122 -21.11 -9.87 2.37
CA ARG A 122 -22.19 -9.82 3.37
C ARG A 122 -21.69 -9.50 4.77
N LEU A 123 -20.40 -9.71 5.03
CA LEU A 123 -19.77 -9.36 6.30
C LEU A 123 -19.32 -7.90 6.29
N ARG A 124 -19.35 -7.24 7.45
CA ARG A 124 -18.71 -5.93 7.62
C ARG A 124 -17.19 -6.07 7.39
N SER A 125 -16.54 -5.02 6.87
CA SER A 125 -15.10 -5.04 6.57
C SER A 125 -14.25 -5.54 7.75
N GLN A 126 -14.57 -5.14 8.96
CA GLN A 126 -13.86 -5.53 10.19
C GLN A 126 -14.03 -7.00 10.58
N ASP A 127 -15.08 -7.65 10.10
CA ASP A 127 -15.39 -9.05 10.39
C ASP A 127 -14.84 -10.01 9.34
N ARG A 128 -14.21 -9.47 8.26
CA ARG A 128 -13.55 -10.24 7.21
C ARG A 128 -12.10 -10.54 7.58
N GLY A 129 -11.55 -11.61 7.03
CA GLY A 129 -10.11 -11.88 7.07
C GLY A 129 -9.33 -11.08 6.03
N ASN A 130 -8.00 -11.15 6.11
CA ASN A 130 -7.10 -10.56 5.13
C ASN A 130 -7.02 -11.46 3.88
N GLY A 131 -6.74 -10.88 2.72
CA GLY A 131 -6.49 -11.70 1.52
C GLY A 131 -5.30 -12.62 1.73
N ILE A 132 -4.14 -12.03 2.00
CA ILE A 132 -2.90 -12.74 2.34
C ILE A 132 -2.34 -12.16 3.64
N HIS A 133 -1.99 -13.02 4.58
CA HIS A 133 -1.39 -12.63 5.85
C HIS A 133 -0.07 -13.37 6.05
N LEU A 134 1.02 -12.63 6.18
CA LEU A 134 2.34 -13.15 6.54
C LEU A 134 2.64 -12.79 8.00
N TYR A 135 2.81 -13.78 8.85
CA TYR A 135 3.22 -13.62 10.24
C TYR A 135 4.54 -14.33 10.51
N ALA A 136 5.54 -13.59 10.96
CA ALA A 136 6.90 -14.11 11.23
C ALA A 136 7.51 -14.89 10.05
N VAL A 137 7.38 -14.35 8.82
CA VAL A 137 7.77 -14.99 7.56
C VAL A 137 8.99 -14.30 6.97
N HIS A 138 9.91 -15.08 6.43
CA HIS A 138 11.12 -14.59 5.77
C HIS A 138 11.25 -15.11 4.34
N GLY A 139 11.71 -14.25 3.43
CA GLY A 139 12.01 -14.63 2.06
C GLY A 139 10.80 -15.03 1.21
N ALA A 140 9.61 -14.61 1.58
CA ALA A 140 8.41 -14.87 0.79
C ALA A 140 8.38 -14.05 -0.49
N ARG A 141 7.78 -14.63 -1.54
CA ARG A 141 7.46 -13.99 -2.82
C ARG A 141 5.95 -13.98 -3.00
N VAL A 142 5.37 -12.80 -2.98
CA VAL A 142 3.91 -12.58 -3.13
C VAL A 142 3.71 -11.80 -4.42
N ILE A 143 3.43 -12.50 -5.52
CA ILE A 143 3.51 -11.94 -6.87
C ILE A 143 2.23 -12.18 -7.66
N GLY A 144 1.72 -11.12 -8.31
CA GLY A 144 0.63 -11.22 -9.28
C GLY A 144 -0.73 -11.61 -8.70
N ASN A 145 -0.91 -11.56 -7.38
CA ASN A 145 -2.18 -11.94 -6.76
C ASN A 145 -3.21 -10.82 -6.94
N ARG A 146 -4.48 -11.21 -7.02
CA ARG A 146 -5.62 -10.30 -7.06
C ARG A 146 -6.48 -10.51 -5.82
N VAL A 147 -6.69 -9.44 -5.05
CA VAL A 147 -7.49 -9.50 -3.82
C VAL A 147 -8.57 -8.43 -3.87
N ARG A 148 -9.81 -8.83 -3.59
CA ARG A 148 -10.95 -7.92 -3.46
C ARG A 148 -11.82 -8.30 -2.28
N HIS A 149 -12.51 -7.30 -1.71
CA HIS A 149 -13.55 -7.47 -0.69
C HIS A 149 -13.12 -8.20 0.58
N ALA A 150 -11.82 -8.36 0.80
CA ALA A 150 -11.25 -8.80 2.09
C ALA A 150 -11.18 -7.61 3.06
N ARG A 151 -10.65 -7.81 4.26
CA ARG A 151 -10.34 -6.72 5.19
C ARG A 151 -9.15 -5.92 4.67
N ASP A 152 -7.96 -6.50 4.68
CA ASP A 152 -6.75 -5.96 4.06
C ASP A 152 -6.35 -6.86 2.87
N GLY A 153 -5.69 -6.30 1.87
CA GLY A 153 -5.23 -7.09 0.73
C GLY A 153 -4.10 -8.02 1.13
N ILE A 154 -2.95 -7.46 1.49
CA ILE A 154 -1.78 -8.19 1.98
C ILE A 154 -1.34 -7.55 3.29
N TYR A 155 -1.32 -8.32 4.37
CA TYR A 155 -0.84 -7.90 5.68
C TYR A 155 0.47 -8.60 6.03
N ILE A 156 1.49 -7.82 6.32
CA ILE A 156 2.85 -8.25 6.64
C ILE A 156 3.14 -7.86 8.08
N ASP A 157 3.25 -8.84 8.96
CA ASP A 157 3.50 -8.65 10.39
C ASP A 157 4.74 -9.40 10.84
N THR A 158 5.66 -8.71 11.48
CA THR A 158 6.90 -9.27 12.02
C THR A 158 7.66 -10.14 11.00
N SER A 159 7.68 -9.70 9.73
CA SER A 159 8.15 -10.48 8.58
C SER A 159 9.17 -9.68 7.77
N ASN A 160 10.36 -10.22 7.58
CA ASN A 160 11.48 -9.50 6.98
C ASN A 160 11.95 -10.14 5.68
N GLY A 161 12.54 -9.34 4.78
CA GLY A 161 13.16 -9.83 3.56
C GLY A 161 12.19 -10.43 2.55
N ASN A 162 10.94 -9.98 2.53
CA ASN A 162 9.90 -10.47 1.62
C ASN A 162 9.74 -9.53 0.42
N SER A 163 9.22 -10.06 -0.68
CA SER A 163 8.94 -9.29 -1.89
C SER A 163 7.46 -9.38 -2.28
N LEU A 164 6.82 -8.23 -2.45
CA LEU A 164 5.44 -8.08 -2.91
C LEU A 164 5.47 -7.38 -4.26
N GLU A 165 5.13 -8.09 -5.34
CA GLU A 165 5.31 -7.57 -6.69
C GLU A 165 4.06 -7.75 -7.57
N GLY A 166 3.66 -6.70 -8.27
CA GLY A 166 2.61 -6.77 -9.28
C GLY A 166 1.24 -7.22 -8.80
N ASN A 167 0.92 -7.11 -7.51
CA ASN A 167 -0.37 -7.49 -6.99
C ASN A 167 -1.43 -6.41 -7.26
N GLN A 168 -2.68 -6.83 -7.47
CA GLN A 168 -3.84 -5.96 -7.67
C GLN A 168 -4.80 -6.08 -6.48
N LEU A 169 -5.01 -4.97 -5.79
CA LEU A 169 -5.66 -4.92 -4.48
C LEU A 169 -6.78 -3.87 -4.53
N GLU A 170 -8.05 -4.30 -4.53
CA GLU A 170 -9.18 -3.41 -4.76
C GLU A 170 -10.28 -3.59 -3.71
N ASP A 171 -11.00 -2.50 -3.43
CA ASP A 171 -12.17 -2.49 -2.54
C ASP A 171 -11.89 -3.11 -1.15
N LEU A 172 -10.85 -2.60 -0.48
CA LEU A 172 -10.29 -3.10 0.77
C LEU A 172 -10.20 -1.97 1.81
N ARG A 173 -9.95 -2.34 3.07
CA ARG A 173 -9.56 -1.36 4.09
C ARG A 173 -8.15 -0.83 3.79
N TYR A 174 -7.16 -1.70 3.80
CA TYR A 174 -5.79 -1.40 3.37
C TYR A 174 -5.40 -2.30 2.21
N GLY A 175 -4.78 -1.73 1.18
CA GLY A 175 -4.24 -2.53 0.08
C GLY A 175 -3.06 -3.38 0.57
N ILE A 176 -1.97 -2.73 0.97
CA ILE A 176 -0.82 -3.36 1.62
C ILE A 176 -0.65 -2.76 3.01
N HIS A 177 -0.55 -3.61 4.02
CA HIS A 177 -0.41 -3.24 5.41
C HIS A 177 0.87 -3.84 5.99
N TYR A 178 1.84 -3.01 6.35
CA TYR A 178 3.08 -3.39 7.02
C TYR A 178 3.03 -3.06 8.50
N MET A 179 3.50 -4.00 9.33
CA MET A 179 3.68 -3.80 10.75
C MET A 179 4.94 -4.54 11.23
N PHE A 180 5.87 -3.83 11.87
CA PHE A 180 7.11 -4.40 12.43
C PHE A 180 7.92 -5.27 11.47
N SER A 181 8.02 -4.88 10.19
CA SER A 181 8.57 -5.72 9.15
C SER A 181 9.62 -4.95 8.34
N ASN A 182 10.83 -5.47 8.29
CA ASN A 182 11.98 -4.75 7.76
C ASN A 182 12.56 -5.40 6.50
N ASP A 183 13.34 -4.63 5.75
CA ASP A 183 14.08 -5.09 4.57
C ASP A 183 13.18 -5.74 3.50
N ASN A 184 11.95 -5.24 3.35
CA ASN A 184 10.98 -5.76 2.38
C ASN A 184 10.93 -4.90 1.12
N ARG A 185 10.48 -5.51 0.01
CA ARG A 185 10.30 -4.89 -1.29
C ARG A 185 8.82 -4.84 -1.67
N VAL A 186 8.35 -3.69 -2.09
CA VAL A 186 6.98 -3.43 -2.54
C VAL A 186 7.07 -2.82 -3.95
N ILE A 187 6.91 -3.64 -4.98
CA ILE A 187 7.27 -3.29 -6.34
C ILE A 187 6.10 -3.45 -7.30
N GLY A 188 5.73 -2.37 -8.00
CA GLY A 188 4.78 -2.44 -9.10
C GLY A 188 3.38 -2.94 -8.73
N ASN A 189 2.93 -2.76 -7.49
CA ASN A 189 1.59 -3.14 -7.07
C ASN A 189 0.58 -2.04 -7.43
N LEU A 190 -0.68 -2.42 -7.54
CA LEU A 190 -1.80 -1.52 -7.77
C LEU A 190 -2.79 -1.63 -6.60
N THR A 191 -3.10 -0.50 -5.97
CA THR A 191 -4.24 -0.38 -5.06
C THR A 191 -5.30 0.50 -5.68
N ARG A 192 -6.57 0.15 -5.49
CA ARG A 192 -7.70 0.91 -6.03
C ARG A 192 -8.90 0.87 -5.11
N ARG A 193 -9.50 2.02 -4.84
CA ARG A 193 -10.70 2.17 -3.98
C ARG A 193 -10.55 1.52 -2.60
N THR A 194 -9.37 1.63 -2.02
CA THR A 194 -9.12 1.22 -0.63
C THR A 194 -9.26 2.44 0.29
N ARG A 195 -9.35 2.23 1.62
CA ARG A 195 -9.27 3.34 2.58
C ARG A 195 -7.85 3.89 2.68
N THR A 196 -6.86 3.01 2.58
CA THR A 196 -5.44 3.38 2.46
C THR A 196 -4.79 2.42 1.48
N GLY A 197 -4.16 2.95 0.44
CA GLY A 197 -3.48 2.11 -0.53
C GLY A 197 -2.34 1.33 0.12
N TYR A 198 -1.37 2.05 0.65
CA TYR A 198 -0.17 1.47 1.28
C TYR A 198 -0.04 2.02 2.70
N ALA A 199 -0.39 1.20 3.69
CA ALA A 199 -0.25 1.48 5.11
C ALA A 199 1.08 0.92 5.63
N LEU A 200 2.13 1.72 5.57
CA LEU A 200 3.48 1.35 5.99
C LEU A 200 3.67 1.80 7.43
N MET A 201 3.76 0.85 8.37
CA MET A 201 3.80 1.15 9.79
C MET A 201 4.96 0.44 10.49
N GLN A 202 5.64 1.18 11.38
CA GLN A 202 6.66 0.69 12.31
C GLN A 202 7.68 -0.26 11.67
N SER A 203 8.19 0.13 10.51
CA SER A 203 9.08 -0.70 9.70
C SER A 203 10.24 0.15 9.17
N ARG A 204 11.32 -0.51 8.77
CA ARG A 204 12.50 0.16 8.24
C ARG A 204 13.07 -0.55 7.02
N LYS A 205 13.87 0.20 6.24
CA LYS A 205 14.55 -0.31 5.04
C LYS A 205 13.58 -0.94 4.04
N LEU A 206 12.43 -0.29 3.83
CA LEU A 206 11.49 -0.67 2.80
C LEU A 206 11.94 -0.09 1.45
N THR A 207 11.81 -0.88 0.40
CA THR A 207 12.00 -0.46 -0.99
C THR A 207 10.63 -0.45 -1.68
N VAL A 208 10.08 0.75 -1.90
CA VAL A 208 8.72 0.96 -2.40
C VAL A 208 8.81 1.63 -3.77
N ILE A 209 8.76 0.85 -4.84
CA ILE A 209 9.08 1.31 -6.19
C ILE A 209 7.99 0.95 -7.20
N GLY A 210 7.62 1.93 -8.04
CA GLY A 210 6.76 1.70 -9.19
C GLY A 210 5.33 1.30 -8.84
N ASN A 211 4.87 1.57 -7.63
CA ASN A 211 3.51 1.22 -7.21
C ASN A 211 2.51 2.28 -7.64
N ARG A 212 1.25 1.89 -7.75
CA ARG A 212 0.13 2.78 -8.02
C ARG A 212 -0.90 2.75 -6.90
N SER A 213 -1.43 3.93 -6.58
CA SER A 213 -2.59 4.13 -5.72
C SER A 213 -3.59 4.96 -6.51
N GLU A 214 -4.76 4.40 -6.80
CA GLU A 214 -5.77 5.02 -7.63
C GLU A 214 -7.12 5.09 -6.91
N GLN A 215 -7.67 6.29 -6.75
CA GLN A 215 -8.99 6.49 -6.13
C GLN A 215 -9.10 5.89 -4.72
N ASP A 216 -7.98 5.79 -4.01
CA ASP A 216 -7.98 5.44 -2.61
C ASP A 216 -8.56 6.59 -1.79
N GLN A 217 -9.04 6.32 -0.57
CA GLN A 217 -9.79 7.31 0.18
C GLN A 217 -8.84 8.17 1.05
N ASN A 218 -8.62 7.83 2.27
CA ASN A 218 -7.94 8.68 3.25
C ASN A 218 -6.47 8.94 2.92
N TYR A 219 -5.75 7.89 2.49
CA TYR A 219 -4.33 7.93 2.20
C TYR A 219 -3.98 7.08 0.98
N GLY A 220 -3.18 7.63 0.08
CA GLY A 220 -2.53 6.83 -0.96
C GLY A 220 -1.39 6.01 -0.35
N ILE A 221 -0.38 6.69 0.19
CA ILE A 221 0.72 6.09 0.95
C ILE A 221 0.77 6.74 2.33
N LEU A 222 0.69 5.91 3.37
CA LEU A 222 0.87 6.30 4.76
C LEU A 222 2.20 5.76 5.27
N MET A 223 3.07 6.64 5.74
CA MET A 223 4.32 6.32 6.44
C MET A 223 4.15 6.66 7.92
N ASN A 224 4.08 5.67 8.76
CA ASN A 224 3.92 5.82 10.20
C ASN A 224 5.06 5.11 10.93
N TYR A 225 5.99 5.86 11.51
CA TYR A 225 7.24 5.35 12.08
C TYR A 225 8.07 4.54 11.07
N ILE A 226 8.25 5.07 9.87
CA ILE A 226 9.09 4.47 8.82
C ILE A 226 10.45 5.15 8.79
N THR A 227 11.51 4.33 8.73
CA THR A 227 12.88 4.87 8.68
C THR A 227 13.74 4.16 7.63
N TYR A 228 14.73 4.90 7.10
CA TYR A 228 15.74 4.39 6.15
C TYR A 228 15.15 3.69 4.92
N SER A 229 14.00 4.17 4.46
CA SER A 229 13.24 3.57 3.35
C SER A 229 13.31 4.46 2.11
N THR A 230 13.12 3.84 0.95
CA THR A 230 13.09 4.52 -0.35
C THR A 230 11.72 4.36 -1.00
N LEU A 231 11.11 5.50 -1.33
CA LEU A 231 9.90 5.60 -2.14
C LEU A 231 10.27 6.22 -3.48
N ARG A 232 10.14 5.47 -4.57
CA ARG A 232 10.57 5.92 -5.88
C ARG A 232 9.64 5.45 -7.01
N ASP A 233 9.48 6.29 -8.02
CA ASP A 233 8.69 6.00 -9.22
C ASP A 233 7.24 5.56 -8.94
N ASN A 234 6.67 5.96 -7.79
CA ASN A 234 5.28 5.64 -7.46
C ASN A 234 4.32 6.70 -8.01
N LEU A 235 3.15 6.27 -8.45
CA LEU A 235 2.05 7.14 -8.87
C LEU A 235 0.90 7.05 -7.87
N VAL A 236 0.53 8.16 -7.27
CA VAL A 236 -0.64 8.29 -6.40
C VAL A 236 -1.59 9.31 -7.02
N THR A 237 -2.80 8.89 -7.31
CA THR A 237 -3.76 9.74 -8.01
C THR A 237 -5.16 9.64 -7.43
N GLU A 238 -5.87 10.77 -7.42
CA GLU A 238 -7.27 10.87 -7.03
C GLU A 238 -7.59 10.37 -5.62
N VAL A 239 -6.70 10.60 -4.66
CA VAL A 239 -6.98 10.31 -3.25
C VAL A 239 -7.96 11.33 -2.72
N ARG A 240 -9.09 10.86 -2.21
CA ARG A 240 -10.21 11.69 -1.77
C ARG A 240 -10.48 11.54 -0.29
N ASP A 241 -11.17 12.54 0.25
CA ASP A 241 -11.73 12.44 1.59
C ASP A 241 -12.74 11.29 1.64
N GLY A 242 -12.61 10.41 2.63
CA GLY A 242 -13.43 9.20 2.76
C GLY A 242 -14.88 9.41 3.14
N GLY A 243 -15.34 10.67 3.27
CA GLY A 243 -16.71 10.99 3.71
C GLY A 243 -16.99 10.60 5.17
N ALA A 244 -18.14 10.96 5.72
CA ALA A 244 -18.54 10.62 7.08
C ALA A 244 -19.01 9.14 7.17
N GLY A 245 -18.08 8.20 7.38
CA GLY A 245 -18.36 6.80 7.63
C GLY A 245 -17.91 6.37 9.04
N GLU A 246 -18.41 5.24 9.52
CA GLU A 246 -18.02 4.67 10.84
C GLU A 246 -16.48 4.55 10.95
N GLY A 247 -15.91 5.17 11.97
CA GLY A 247 -14.49 5.08 12.29
C GLY A 247 -13.61 6.18 11.67
N MET A 248 -14.18 7.29 11.19
CA MET A 248 -13.40 8.42 10.69
C MET A 248 -12.70 9.18 11.79
N ILE A 249 -11.38 9.21 11.72
CA ILE A 249 -10.56 10.16 12.47
C ILE A 249 -10.71 11.52 11.80
N SER A 250 -11.09 12.54 12.57
CA SER A 250 -11.10 13.94 12.12
C SER A 250 -9.74 14.28 11.51
N GLY A 251 -9.70 14.69 10.24
CA GLY A 251 -8.47 15.04 9.52
C GLY A 251 -8.05 14.09 8.39
N SER A 252 -8.89 13.14 7.98
CA SER A 252 -8.68 12.31 6.80
C SER A 252 -8.99 13.09 5.53
N GLU A 253 -8.11 14.01 5.14
CA GLU A 253 -8.36 14.97 4.06
C GLU A 253 -8.05 14.44 2.64
N GLY A 254 -7.91 13.15 2.44
CA GLY A 254 -7.54 12.58 1.14
C GLY A 254 -6.08 12.91 0.78
N LYS A 255 -5.13 12.40 1.56
CA LYS A 255 -3.70 12.68 1.43
C LYS A 255 -3.02 11.68 0.49
N ALA A 256 -2.39 12.18 -0.57
CA ALA A 256 -1.63 11.30 -1.45
C ALA A 256 -0.46 10.67 -0.73
N LEU A 257 0.34 11.45 0.00
CA LEU A 257 1.41 10.96 0.88
C LEU A 257 1.26 11.58 2.27
N PHE A 258 1.23 10.74 3.30
CA PHE A 258 1.25 11.16 4.69
C PHE A 258 2.46 10.61 5.41
N ILE A 259 3.29 11.49 5.98
CA ILE A 259 4.53 11.15 6.69
C ILE A 259 4.37 11.55 8.15
N TYR A 260 4.30 10.55 9.03
CA TYR A 260 4.11 10.71 10.47
C TYR A 260 5.25 10.03 11.23
N ASN A 261 5.99 10.78 12.05
CA ASN A 261 7.14 10.30 12.83
C ASN A 261 8.09 9.39 12.05
N SER A 262 8.38 9.77 10.82
CA SER A 262 9.20 8.98 9.90
C SER A 262 10.44 9.77 9.50
N LEU A 263 11.61 9.13 9.58
CA LEU A 263 12.91 9.77 9.53
C LEU A 263 13.85 9.08 8.52
N PHE A 264 14.77 9.84 7.95
CA PHE A 264 15.87 9.32 7.12
C PHE A 264 15.40 8.55 5.90
N ASN A 265 14.26 8.92 5.33
CA ASN A 265 13.73 8.29 4.13
C ASN A 265 14.13 9.09 2.88
N ARG A 266 14.19 8.40 1.74
CA ARG A 266 14.39 8.99 0.43
C ARG A 266 13.08 8.89 -0.36
N ILE A 267 12.55 10.03 -0.78
CA ILE A 267 11.29 10.15 -1.51
C ILE A 267 11.60 10.92 -2.80
N GLU A 268 11.76 10.19 -3.90
CA GLU A 268 12.25 10.73 -5.15
C GLU A 268 11.54 10.14 -6.39
N HIS A 269 11.40 10.93 -7.45
CA HIS A 269 10.76 10.52 -8.70
C HIS A 269 9.33 9.97 -8.56
N ASN A 270 8.59 10.40 -7.52
CA ASN A 270 7.18 10.03 -7.36
C ASN A 270 6.28 11.08 -8.00
N ARG A 271 5.07 10.66 -8.33
CA ARG A 271 4.04 11.53 -8.86
C ARG A 271 2.79 11.47 -7.97
N PHE A 272 2.44 12.61 -7.40
CA PHE A 272 1.27 12.79 -6.53
C PHE A 272 0.32 13.78 -7.20
N GLU A 273 -0.85 13.30 -7.65
CA GLU A 273 -1.70 14.14 -8.47
C GLU A 273 -3.18 14.02 -8.19
N ARG A 274 -3.92 15.08 -8.50
CA ARG A 274 -5.40 15.18 -8.44
C ARG A 274 -6.00 14.72 -7.12
N SER A 275 -5.26 14.87 -6.03
CA SER A 275 -5.70 14.49 -4.68
C SER A 275 -6.13 15.72 -3.88
N ALA A 276 -6.82 15.53 -2.77
CA ALA A 276 -7.20 16.63 -1.90
C ALA A 276 -5.97 17.31 -1.29
N LEU A 277 -4.96 16.51 -0.90
CA LEU A 277 -3.69 16.99 -0.39
C LEU A 277 -2.53 16.17 -0.99
N GLY A 278 -1.52 16.82 -1.55
CA GLY A 278 -0.36 16.16 -2.14
C GLY A 278 0.48 15.45 -1.08
N ILE A 279 1.08 16.21 -0.17
CA ILE A 279 1.88 15.66 0.93
C ILE A 279 1.57 16.34 2.26
N HIS A 280 1.42 15.54 3.30
CA HIS A 280 1.35 15.99 4.68
C HIS A 280 2.54 15.46 5.47
N LEU A 281 3.37 16.36 5.99
CA LEU A 281 4.47 16.06 6.87
C LEU A 281 4.17 16.57 8.28
N THR A 282 4.24 15.69 9.29
CA THR A 282 4.05 16.09 10.69
C THR A 282 5.37 16.45 11.36
N ALA A 283 5.29 17.12 12.51
CA ALA A 283 6.41 17.29 13.43
C ALA A 283 7.03 15.92 13.79
N GLY A 284 8.33 15.86 13.96
CA GLY A 284 9.05 14.61 14.23
C GLY A 284 9.34 13.77 12.98
N SER A 285 9.00 14.27 11.79
CA SER A 285 9.36 13.65 10.51
C SER A 285 10.46 14.45 9.83
N GLU A 286 11.68 14.30 10.36
CA GLU A 286 12.85 15.09 9.95
C GLU A 286 13.83 14.25 9.12
N ASP A 287 14.82 14.91 8.53
CA ASP A 287 15.90 14.27 7.78
C ASP A 287 15.44 13.35 6.63
N ASN A 288 14.24 13.62 6.08
CA ASN A 288 13.80 12.99 4.85
C ASN A 288 14.32 13.77 3.64
N LEU A 289 14.83 13.07 2.65
CA LEU A 289 15.22 13.65 1.35
C LEU A 289 14.00 13.60 0.41
N ILE A 290 13.49 14.77 0.03
CA ILE A 290 12.30 14.90 -0.82
C ILE A 290 12.69 15.75 -2.04
N SER A 291 12.95 15.11 -3.17
CA SER A 291 13.39 15.75 -4.40
C SER A 291 12.96 14.99 -5.65
N ASP A 292 12.97 15.66 -6.78
CA ASP A 292 12.58 15.10 -8.08
C ASP A 292 11.17 14.48 -8.11
N ASN A 293 10.26 14.89 -7.22
CA ASN A 293 8.87 14.46 -7.24
C ASN A 293 8.02 15.46 -8.04
N ALA A 294 6.87 15.02 -8.51
CA ALA A 294 5.87 15.88 -9.14
C ALA A 294 4.59 15.94 -8.29
N PHE A 295 4.19 17.15 -7.91
CA PHE A 295 2.94 17.44 -7.23
C PHE A 295 2.01 18.19 -8.20
N ILE A 296 0.99 17.50 -8.73
CA ILE A 296 0.22 17.98 -9.88
C ILE A 296 -1.26 18.09 -9.54
N ASN A 297 -1.79 19.30 -9.65
CA ASN A 297 -3.24 19.58 -9.54
C ASN A 297 -3.89 19.01 -8.26
N ASN A 298 -3.15 18.95 -7.18
CA ASN A 298 -3.73 18.67 -5.88
C ASN A 298 -4.46 19.92 -5.37
N ARG A 299 -5.56 19.78 -4.65
CA ARG A 299 -6.28 20.93 -4.10
C ARG A 299 -5.39 21.77 -3.16
N GLN A 300 -4.52 21.11 -2.40
CA GLN A 300 -3.42 21.67 -1.64
C GLN A 300 -2.18 20.83 -1.87
N GLN A 301 -1.03 21.45 -2.17
CA GLN A 301 0.18 20.69 -2.46
C GLN A 301 0.83 20.16 -1.19
N VAL A 302 1.00 21.00 -0.18
CA VAL A 302 1.74 20.66 1.04
C VAL A 302 0.99 21.08 2.28
N LYS A 303 0.97 20.21 3.29
CA LYS A 303 0.63 20.57 4.67
C LYS A 303 1.80 20.18 5.57
N TYR A 304 2.39 21.17 6.22
CA TYR A 304 3.46 20.98 7.18
C TYR A 304 3.16 21.76 8.45
N VAL A 305 3.11 21.07 9.57
CA VAL A 305 2.80 21.66 10.87
C VAL A 305 3.94 21.34 11.83
N ALA A 306 4.98 22.19 11.84
CA ALA A 306 6.06 22.13 12.80
C ALA A 306 6.78 23.48 12.89
N SER A 307 7.77 23.56 13.79
CA SER A 307 8.53 24.78 14.09
C SER A 307 9.87 24.86 13.35
N ARG A 308 10.25 23.86 12.57
CA ARG A 308 11.53 23.82 11.84
C ARG A 308 11.34 24.13 10.36
N ARG A 309 12.37 24.70 9.75
CA ARG A 309 12.43 24.86 8.30
C ARG A 309 12.86 23.55 7.67
N GLN A 310 12.15 23.14 6.62
CA GLN A 310 12.44 21.95 5.83
C GLN A 310 12.87 22.37 4.42
N GLU A 311 14.05 21.99 3.99
CA GLU A 311 14.50 22.15 2.62
C GLU A 311 14.21 20.88 1.83
N TRP A 312 13.44 21.01 0.74
CA TRP A 312 13.04 19.89 -0.09
C TRP A 312 13.74 19.92 -1.45
N SER A 313 15.04 20.05 -1.42
CA SER A 313 15.91 19.89 -2.57
C SER A 313 17.13 19.07 -2.20
N VAL A 314 17.72 18.37 -3.15
CA VAL A 314 18.93 17.57 -2.98
C VAL A 314 19.87 17.87 -4.15
N ALA A 315 21.11 18.21 -3.84
CA ALA A 315 22.14 18.50 -4.84
C ALA A 315 21.71 19.52 -5.93
N GLY A 316 20.97 20.56 -5.52
CA GLY A 316 20.50 21.61 -6.42
C GLY A 316 19.29 21.24 -7.28
N ARG A 317 18.53 20.22 -6.91
CA ARG A 317 17.29 19.83 -7.57
C ARG A 317 16.18 19.61 -6.54
N GLY A 318 15.06 20.27 -6.75
CA GLY A 318 13.87 20.18 -5.93
C GLY A 318 12.77 19.34 -6.56
N ASN A 319 11.54 19.79 -6.46
CA ASN A 319 10.35 19.09 -6.93
C ASN A 319 9.59 19.95 -7.97
N TYR A 320 8.75 19.31 -8.75
CA TYR A 320 7.79 20.00 -9.60
C TYR A 320 6.49 20.27 -8.87
N TRP A 321 6.00 21.51 -8.96
CA TRP A 321 4.78 21.99 -8.34
C TRP A 321 3.89 22.63 -9.41
N SER A 322 2.73 22.07 -9.68
CA SER A 322 1.86 22.58 -10.75
C SER A 322 1.32 23.98 -10.51
N ASP A 323 1.38 24.49 -9.29
CA ASP A 323 1.00 25.85 -8.90
C ASP A 323 2.19 26.78 -8.70
N TYR A 324 3.40 26.37 -9.07
CA TYR A 324 4.58 27.22 -9.06
C TYR A 324 4.50 28.28 -10.14
N LEU A 325 4.68 29.55 -9.74
CA LEU A 325 4.58 30.73 -10.61
C LEU A 325 5.93 31.41 -10.89
N GLY A 326 7.03 30.75 -10.56
CA GLY A 326 8.35 31.29 -10.84
C GLY A 326 8.75 31.15 -12.31
N TRP A 327 9.94 31.61 -12.60
CA TRP A 327 10.50 31.63 -13.96
C TRP A 327 11.87 30.97 -14.00
N ASP A 328 12.31 30.61 -15.18
CA ASP A 328 13.62 30.08 -15.53
C ASP A 328 14.24 30.99 -16.59
N ARG A 329 15.16 31.87 -16.19
CA ARG A 329 15.80 32.84 -17.10
C ARG A 329 17.00 32.27 -17.83
N ASN A 330 17.71 31.37 -17.20
CA ASN A 330 18.93 30.77 -17.74
C ASN A 330 18.67 29.48 -18.55
N ASN A 331 17.39 29.03 -18.56
CA ASN A 331 16.91 27.87 -19.29
C ASN A 331 17.61 26.57 -18.88
N ASP A 332 17.86 26.42 -17.58
CA ASP A 332 18.43 25.20 -17.01
C ASP A 332 17.38 24.21 -16.49
N GLY A 333 16.10 24.55 -16.60
CA GLY A 333 14.96 23.74 -16.15
C GLY A 333 14.62 23.89 -14.68
N LEU A 334 15.27 24.83 -13.97
CA LEU A 334 15.03 25.13 -12.57
C LEU A 334 14.42 26.53 -12.42
N GLY A 335 13.53 26.66 -11.46
CA GLY A 335 12.99 27.98 -11.10
C GLY A 335 13.96 28.79 -10.24
N GLU A 336 14.15 30.07 -10.59
CA GLU A 336 15.06 30.96 -9.86
C GLU A 336 14.49 31.48 -8.52
N VAL A 337 13.22 31.26 -8.27
CA VAL A 337 12.52 31.66 -7.03
C VAL A 337 12.13 30.40 -6.27
N ALA A 338 12.51 30.32 -5.02
CA ALA A 338 12.13 29.19 -4.17
C ALA A 338 10.60 29.04 -4.06
N TYR A 339 10.12 27.82 -4.05
CA TYR A 339 8.72 27.50 -3.76
C TYR A 339 8.52 27.37 -2.25
N GLU A 340 7.58 28.10 -1.70
CA GLU A 340 7.25 28.13 -0.26
C GLU A 340 5.73 27.93 -0.08
N PRO A 341 5.25 26.67 0.04
CA PRO A 341 3.82 26.35 -0.01
C PRO A 341 3.04 26.70 1.26
N ASN A 342 3.71 26.98 2.38
CA ASN A 342 3.08 27.14 3.69
C ASN A 342 3.21 28.59 4.19
N ASP A 343 2.18 29.38 3.94
CA ASP A 343 2.10 30.73 4.51
C ASP A 343 1.36 30.75 5.87
N ASN A 344 1.33 31.93 6.53
CA ASN A 344 0.65 32.07 7.81
C ASN A 344 -0.87 31.97 7.70
N VAL A 345 -1.43 32.22 6.52
CA VAL A 345 -2.87 32.06 6.24
C VAL A 345 -3.20 30.56 6.22
N ASP A 346 -2.39 29.73 5.59
CA ASP A 346 -2.55 28.28 5.60
C ASP A 346 -2.52 27.73 7.03
N ARG A 347 -1.57 28.22 7.85
CA ARG A 347 -1.48 27.82 9.26
C ARG A 347 -2.70 28.23 10.08
N LEU A 348 -3.24 29.42 9.82
CA LEU A 348 -4.46 29.90 10.46
C LEU A 348 -5.64 28.98 10.12
N LEU A 349 -5.75 28.58 8.85
CA LEU A 349 -6.77 27.66 8.37
C LEU A 349 -6.66 26.24 8.98
N TRP A 350 -5.44 25.76 9.16
CA TRP A 350 -5.24 24.45 9.80
C TRP A 350 -5.61 24.47 11.28
N ARG A 351 -5.37 25.60 11.95
CA ARG A 351 -5.72 25.79 13.34
C ARG A 351 -7.20 26.10 13.56
N TYR A 352 -7.82 26.79 12.60
CA TYR A 352 -9.21 27.24 12.67
C TYR A 352 -9.94 26.95 11.34
N PRO A 353 -10.41 25.74 11.10
CA PRO A 353 -11.04 25.36 9.83
C PRO A 353 -12.24 26.23 9.43
N GLN A 354 -12.94 26.86 10.40
CA GLN A 354 -14.07 27.74 10.15
C GLN A 354 -13.66 29.01 9.36
N VAL A 355 -12.40 29.41 9.42
CA VAL A 355 -11.86 30.58 8.68
C VAL A 355 -11.85 30.33 7.17
N ARG A 356 -12.03 29.11 6.70
CA ARG A 356 -12.18 28.79 5.27
C ARG A 356 -13.27 29.59 4.57
N LEU A 357 -14.33 29.97 5.28
CA LEU A 357 -15.40 30.83 4.72
C LEU A 357 -14.91 32.22 4.37
N LEU A 358 -13.81 32.68 4.93
CA LEU A 358 -13.23 34.01 4.72
C LEU A 358 -12.11 34.04 3.69
N MET A 359 -11.75 32.91 3.07
CA MET A 359 -10.58 32.78 2.18
C MET A 359 -10.57 33.74 0.99
N ASN A 360 -11.76 34.09 0.49
CA ASN A 360 -11.91 35.04 -0.61
C ASN A 360 -12.18 36.46 -0.13
N SER A 361 -11.94 36.77 1.16
CA SER A 361 -12.14 38.11 1.68
C SER A 361 -10.94 39.00 1.38
N PRO A 362 -11.17 40.32 1.17
CA PRO A 362 -10.09 41.28 0.99
C PRO A 362 -9.08 41.29 2.13
N GLY A 363 -9.49 40.96 3.35
CA GLY A 363 -8.62 40.89 4.51
C GLY A 363 -7.55 39.75 4.42
N ILE A 364 -7.92 38.63 3.87
CA ILE A 364 -6.97 37.52 3.62
C ILE A 364 -5.98 37.92 2.52
N GLU A 365 -6.42 38.58 1.47
CA GLU A 365 -5.52 39.05 0.40
C GLU A 365 -4.52 40.09 0.92
N VAL A 366 -4.96 41.03 1.76
CA VAL A 366 -4.08 41.98 2.43
C VAL A 366 -3.07 41.27 3.33
N LEU A 367 -3.49 40.26 4.08
CA LEU A 367 -2.59 39.48 4.95
C LEU A 367 -1.54 38.74 4.12
N ARG A 368 -1.90 38.13 3.02
CA ARG A 368 -0.98 37.48 2.08
C ARG A 368 0.00 38.45 1.45
N TRP A 369 -0.50 39.64 1.06
CA TRP A 369 0.36 40.69 0.55
C TRP A 369 1.35 41.18 1.60
N ALA A 370 0.91 41.44 2.83
CA ALA A 370 1.77 41.86 3.92
C ALA A 370 2.88 40.84 4.24
N GLN A 371 2.55 39.56 4.23
CA GLN A 371 3.56 38.48 4.44
C GLN A 371 4.62 38.44 3.33
N ARG A 372 4.23 38.72 2.07
CA ARG A 372 5.17 38.82 0.96
C ARG A 372 6.03 40.10 1.04
N ALA A 373 5.46 41.19 1.49
CA ALA A 373 6.15 42.49 1.60
C ALA A 373 7.11 42.53 2.84
N PHE A 374 6.81 41.80 3.91
CA PHE A 374 7.56 41.83 5.16
C PHE A 374 8.06 40.43 5.54
N PRO A 375 9.24 39.99 5.04
CA PRO A 375 9.79 38.64 5.27
C PRO A 375 10.03 38.26 6.74
N ILE A 376 10.12 39.25 7.63
CA ILE A 376 10.34 39.07 9.08
C ILE A 376 9.19 38.29 9.74
N ILE A 377 8.02 38.26 9.12
CA ILE A 377 6.82 37.57 9.62
C ILE A 377 6.75 36.13 9.11
N LYS A 378 7.70 35.67 8.29
CA LYS A 378 7.73 34.30 7.78
C LYS A 378 7.95 33.28 8.90
N SER A 379 6.97 32.42 9.08
CA SER A 379 7.11 31.27 9.96
C SER A 379 7.95 30.17 9.30
N PRO A 380 8.69 29.35 10.07
CA PRO A 380 9.37 28.18 9.54
C PRO A 380 8.40 27.24 8.81
N GLY A 381 8.78 26.74 7.67
CA GLY A 381 7.95 25.89 6.84
C GLY A 381 8.78 25.09 5.85
N VAL A 382 8.12 24.48 4.86
CA VAL A 382 8.80 23.84 3.75
C VAL A 382 9.28 24.89 2.76
N GLN A 383 10.49 24.73 2.28
CA GLN A 383 11.06 25.46 1.17
C GLN A 383 11.67 24.47 0.18
N ASP A 384 11.37 24.68 -1.09
CA ASP A 384 12.07 24.06 -2.21
C ASP A 384 12.86 25.16 -2.92
N SER A 385 14.17 25.14 -2.73
CA SER A 385 15.05 26.20 -3.27
C SER A 385 15.35 26.04 -4.75
N TYR A 386 15.06 24.88 -5.35
CA TYR A 386 15.34 24.55 -6.74
C TYR A 386 14.15 23.87 -7.43
N PRO A 387 12.98 24.53 -7.47
CA PRO A 387 11.78 23.92 -8.05
C PRO A 387 11.97 23.61 -9.53
N LEU A 388 11.47 22.46 -9.96
CA LEU A 388 11.58 22.02 -11.36
C LEU A 388 10.51 22.74 -12.21
N MET A 389 10.89 23.16 -13.41
CA MET A 389 9.98 23.80 -14.38
C MET A 389 9.11 22.80 -15.14
N GLN A 390 9.52 21.52 -15.16
CA GLN A 390 8.76 20.44 -15.78
C GLN A 390 8.72 19.20 -14.86
N PRO A 391 7.62 18.44 -14.89
CA PRO A 391 7.54 17.23 -14.08
C PRO A 391 8.53 16.17 -14.54
N PRO A 392 9.28 15.55 -13.63
CA PRO A 392 10.14 14.43 -13.98
C PRO A 392 9.29 13.26 -14.51
N ALA A 393 9.85 12.53 -15.48
CA ALA A 393 9.27 11.29 -15.94
C ALA A 393 9.37 10.21 -14.84
N ILE A 394 8.31 9.45 -14.65
CA ILE A 394 8.34 8.23 -13.84
C ILE A 394 8.36 7.00 -14.74
N ALA A 395 8.94 5.92 -14.25
CA ALA A 395 8.95 4.67 -14.99
C ALA A 395 7.50 4.18 -15.25
N PRO A 396 7.21 3.62 -16.44
CA PRO A 396 5.90 3.06 -16.73
C PRO A 396 5.58 1.89 -15.78
N HIS A 397 4.31 1.76 -15.39
CA HIS A 397 3.88 0.66 -14.54
C HIS A 397 3.94 -0.67 -15.33
N PRO A 398 4.39 -1.78 -14.73
CA PRO A 398 4.52 -3.07 -15.44
C PRO A 398 3.26 -3.56 -16.14
N GLN A 399 2.09 -3.14 -15.69
CA GLN A 399 0.80 -3.49 -16.29
C GLN A 399 0.40 -2.63 -17.50
N GLU A 400 1.13 -1.56 -17.81
CA GLU A 400 0.88 -0.71 -18.99
C GLU A 400 1.55 -1.22 -20.26
N ASN A 401 2.51 -2.13 -20.14
CA ASN A 401 3.12 -2.83 -21.26
C ASN A 401 2.76 -4.33 -21.19
N PRO A 402 1.58 -4.76 -21.67
CA PRO A 402 1.33 -6.18 -21.88
C PRO A 402 2.23 -6.62 -23.02
N SER A 403 3.28 -7.38 -22.71
CA SER A 403 4.14 -8.07 -23.68
C SER A 403 3.38 -9.13 -24.45
#